data_2a80f2be731f9d24eb28612837e36fc9
#
_entry.id   2a80f2be731f9d24eb28612837e36fc9
#
_cell.length_a   1.000
_cell.length_b   1.000
_cell.length_c   1.000
_cell.angle_alpha   90.00
_cell.angle_beta   90.00
_cell.angle_gamma   90.00
#
_symmetry.space_group_name_H-M   'P 1'
#
loop_
_entity.id
_entity.type
_entity.pdbx_description
1 polymer ?
#
loop_
_entity_poly.entity_id
_entity_poly.type
_entity_poly.pdbx_seq_one_letter_code
_entity_poly.pdbx_strand_id
1 'polypeptide(L)'
;MDIGICVPSHIGDTDYIVRAEELGYSHAWLADSQMIWSDCYATLALAAYRTTSIKLGTGVAITGTRPASVNAAGIATINALAPGRTFFGVGAGNTAMRVMGLPPQRIAKFESYLEELSPLLRGEESLLNFEDRQIPIKHIMPDKGFVNFEDPIPLYVSGFGPRSLGLA
;
A
#
# COMPACT_ATOMS: atom_id res chain seq x y z
N MET A 1 2.37 13.91 -18.89
CA MET A 1 3.12 12.65 -18.59
C MET A 1 3.32 12.60 -17.09
N ASP A 2 2.94 11.50 -16.46
CA ASP A 2 3.14 11.32 -15.02
C ASP A 2 4.57 10.85 -14.76
N ILE A 3 5.30 11.56 -13.91
CA ILE A 3 6.65 11.21 -13.48
C ILE A 3 6.65 11.09 -11.96
N GLY A 4 7.12 9.97 -11.44
CA GLY A 4 7.18 9.72 -10.00
C GLY A 4 8.60 9.52 -9.49
N ILE A 5 8.77 9.66 -8.18
CA ILE A 5 9.97 9.25 -7.46
C ILE A 5 9.70 7.97 -6.66
N CYS A 6 10.70 7.12 -6.52
CA CYS A 6 10.66 5.98 -5.62
C CYS A 6 11.77 6.17 -4.56
N VAL A 7 11.37 6.20 -3.30
CA VAL A 7 12.24 6.63 -2.21
C VAL A 7 12.16 5.67 -1.01
N PRO A 8 13.25 5.55 -0.22
CA PRO A 8 13.17 4.85 1.05
C PRO A 8 12.22 5.57 2.01
N SER A 9 11.52 4.83 2.86
CA SER A 9 10.75 5.42 3.96
C SER A 9 11.70 5.90 5.03
N HIS A 10 11.80 7.22 5.21
CA HIS A 10 12.65 7.85 6.21
C HIS A 10 11.82 8.86 7.01
N ILE A 11 11.43 8.48 8.24
CA ILE A 11 10.53 9.28 9.07
C ILE A 11 11.12 10.64 9.49
N GLY A 12 12.43 10.72 9.64
CA GLY A 12 13.14 11.94 10.00
C GLY A 12 13.42 12.89 8.83
N ASP A 13 13.17 12.47 7.60
CA ASP A 13 13.45 13.28 6.41
C ASP A 13 12.41 12.98 5.30
N THR A 14 11.39 13.79 5.21
CA THR A 14 10.41 13.78 4.11
C THR A 14 10.56 15.01 3.19
N ASP A 15 11.62 15.81 3.35
CA ASP A 15 11.83 17.04 2.60
C ASP A 15 11.99 16.77 1.11
N TYR A 16 12.59 15.64 0.73
CA TYR A 16 12.71 15.27 -0.68
C TYR A 16 11.36 14.97 -1.34
N ILE A 17 10.32 14.55 -0.59
CA ILE A 17 8.95 14.38 -1.13
C ILE A 17 8.32 15.76 -1.37
N VAL A 18 8.46 16.67 -0.42
CA VAL A 18 8.03 18.07 -0.57
C VAL A 18 8.74 18.70 -1.76
N ARG A 19 10.05 18.50 -1.87
CA ARG A 19 10.84 19.01 -2.98
C ARG A 19 10.42 18.42 -4.33
N ALA A 20 10.06 17.13 -4.37
CA ALA A 20 9.53 16.52 -5.58
C ALA A 20 8.21 17.15 -6.00
N GLU A 21 7.31 17.44 -5.06
CA GLU A 21 6.06 18.16 -5.34
C GLU A 21 6.35 19.56 -5.94
N GLU A 22 7.25 20.34 -5.34
CA GLU A 22 7.66 21.65 -5.86
C GLU A 22 8.24 21.59 -7.27
N LEU A 23 8.92 20.51 -7.61
CA LEU A 23 9.49 20.27 -8.94
C LEU A 23 8.48 19.70 -9.95
N GLY A 24 7.22 19.49 -9.54
CA GLY A 24 6.14 19.03 -10.41
C GLY A 24 6.11 17.51 -10.63
N TYR A 25 6.73 16.72 -9.77
CA TYR A 25 6.53 15.26 -9.79
C TYR A 25 5.09 14.92 -9.40
N SER A 26 4.51 13.96 -10.11
CA SER A 26 3.11 13.57 -9.91
C SER A 26 2.91 12.51 -8.82
N HIS A 27 3.93 11.69 -8.54
CA HIS A 27 3.82 10.54 -7.64
C HIS A 27 5.08 10.37 -6.77
N ALA A 28 4.89 9.98 -5.51
CA ALA A 28 5.95 9.50 -4.63
C ALA A 28 5.62 8.10 -4.12
N TRP A 29 6.51 7.14 -4.41
CA TRP A 29 6.44 5.74 -4.03
C TRP A 29 7.36 5.49 -2.86
N LEU A 30 6.82 5.12 -1.70
CA LEU A 30 7.60 4.87 -0.48
C LEU A 30 7.84 3.37 -0.27
N ALA A 31 9.11 3.00 -0.11
CA ALA A 31 9.49 1.60 0.09
C ALA A 31 9.00 1.06 1.44
N ASP A 32 8.39 -0.13 1.43
CA ASP A 32 7.91 -0.83 2.63
C ASP A 32 8.76 -2.08 2.88
N SER A 33 9.95 -1.89 3.43
CA SER A 33 10.85 -2.99 3.81
C SER A 33 11.14 -2.91 5.29
N GLN A 34 10.43 -3.73 6.07
CA GLN A 34 10.62 -3.84 7.51
C GLN A 34 12.07 -4.22 7.83
N MET A 35 12.59 -3.74 8.95
CA MET A 35 13.97 -3.92 9.41
C MET A 35 15.05 -3.29 8.50
N ILE A 36 14.67 -2.55 7.44
CA ILE A 36 15.57 -1.79 6.57
C ILE A 36 15.27 -0.30 6.66
N TRP A 37 13.99 0.08 6.51
CA TRP A 37 13.50 1.46 6.47
C TRP A 37 12.61 1.78 7.67
N SER A 38 12.28 3.05 7.84
CA SER A 38 11.19 3.48 8.75
C SER A 38 9.86 2.85 8.34
N ASP A 39 8.87 2.81 9.24
CA ASP A 39 7.53 2.35 8.89
C ASP A 39 6.96 3.20 7.75
N CYS A 40 6.50 2.51 6.71
CA CYS A 40 6.04 3.13 5.48
C CYS A 40 4.79 3.98 5.69
N TYR A 41 3.82 3.48 6.48
CA TYR A 41 2.56 4.20 6.70
C TYR A 41 2.73 5.42 7.60
N ALA A 42 3.59 5.34 8.61
CA ALA A 42 3.95 6.50 9.41
C ALA A 42 4.63 7.59 8.55
N THR A 43 5.53 7.19 7.65
CA THR A 43 6.20 8.12 6.73
C THR A 43 5.22 8.69 5.70
N LEU A 44 4.29 7.87 5.17
CA LEU A 44 3.22 8.32 4.27
C LEU A 44 2.30 9.35 4.95
N ALA A 45 1.93 9.12 6.22
CA ALA A 45 1.09 10.07 6.97
C ALA A 45 1.79 11.43 7.11
N LEU A 46 3.08 11.43 7.43
CA LEU A 46 3.86 12.67 7.53
C LEU A 46 3.99 13.36 6.16
N ALA A 47 4.24 12.61 5.09
CA ALA A 47 4.28 13.14 3.74
C ALA A 47 2.92 13.71 3.31
N ALA A 48 1.81 13.02 3.61
CA ALA A 48 0.46 13.47 3.33
C ALA A 48 0.13 14.80 4.01
N TYR A 49 0.58 14.97 5.26
CA TYR A 49 0.40 16.20 6.03
C TYR A 49 1.21 17.37 5.47
N ARG A 50 2.37 17.10 4.87
CA ARG A 50 3.33 18.12 4.38
C ARG A 50 3.17 18.49 2.91
N THR A 51 2.36 17.75 2.16
CA THR A 51 2.15 17.95 0.71
C THR A 51 0.68 18.18 0.39
N THR A 52 0.41 18.76 -0.79
CA THR A 52 -0.94 19.17 -1.17
C THR A 52 -1.43 18.60 -2.49
N SER A 53 -0.54 18.16 -3.38
CA SER A 53 -0.88 17.77 -4.76
C SER A 53 -0.26 16.44 -5.20
N ILE A 54 0.97 16.12 -4.75
CA ILE A 54 1.65 14.88 -5.14
C ILE A 54 0.88 13.66 -4.63
N LYS A 55 0.72 12.66 -5.49
CA LYS A 55 0.11 11.39 -5.11
C LYS A 55 1.11 10.54 -4.34
N LEU A 56 0.65 9.92 -3.27
CA LEU A 56 1.46 9.19 -2.29
C LEU A 56 1.03 7.73 -2.21
N GLY A 57 1.97 6.81 -2.20
CA GLY A 57 1.64 5.40 -2.05
C GLY A 57 2.83 4.52 -1.72
N THR A 58 2.52 3.26 -1.48
CA THR A 58 3.53 2.26 -1.17
C THR A 58 4.27 1.80 -2.43
N GLY A 59 5.57 1.67 -2.37
CA GLY A 59 6.40 1.26 -3.49
C GLY A 59 7.39 0.14 -3.17
N VAL A 60 6.92 -1.05 -2.79
CA VAL A 60 5.57 -1.58 -2.68
C VAL A 60 5.31 -2.14 -1.27
N ALA A 61 4.06 -2.16 -0.84
CA ALA A 61 3.67 -2.86 0.39
C ALA A 61 3.89 -4.36 0.22
N ILE A 62 4.32 -5.01 1.31
CA ILE A 62 4.70 -6.42 1.29
C ILE A 62 3.56 -7.29 1.80
N THR A 63 3.05 -8.18 0.95
CA THR A 63 1.91 -9.05 1.28
C THR A 63 2.19 -10.07 2.37
N GLY A 64 3.44 -10.46 2.54
CA GLY A 64 3.83 -11.43 3.57
C GLY A 64 4.01 -10.85 4.97
N THR A 65 3.94 -9.51 5.13
CA THR A 65 4.22 -8.85 6.41
C THR A 65 2.98 -8.31 7.11
N ARG A 66 1.93 -8.01 6.35
CA ARG A 66 0.66 -7.53 6.88
C ARG A 66 -0.52 -8.24 6.20
N PRO A 67 -1.56 -8.64 6.92
CA PRO A 67 -2.83 -9.08 6.34
C PRO A 67 -3.41 -8.04 5.37
N ALA A 68 -4.20 -8.47 4.40
CA ALA A 68 -4.85 -7.59 3.42
C ALA A 68 -5.73 -6.54 4.09
N SER A 69 -6.48 -6.91 5.12
CA SER A 69 -7.31 -6.02 5.92
C SER A 69 -6.51 -4.92 6.63
N VAL A 70 -5.31 -5.24 7.14
CA VAL A 70 -4.42 -4.26 7.78
C VAL A 70 -3.86 -3.27 6.77
N ASN A 71 -3.44 -3.75 5.59
CA ASN A 71 -2.96 -2.88 4.53
C ASN A 71 -4.08 -1.99 3.96
N ALA A 72 -5.29 -2.54 3.76
CA ALA A 72 -6.44 -1.76 3.30
C ALA A 72 -6.81 -0.64 4.30
N ALA A 73 -6.88 -0.97 5.60
CA ALA A 73 -7.14 0.02 6.65
C ALA A 73 -6.05 1.10 6.71
N GLY A 74 -4.78 0.69 6.59
CA GLY A 74 -3.64 1.60 6.62
C GLY A 74 -3.68 2.62 5.48
N ILE A 75 -3.84 2.17 4.24
CA ILE A 75 -3.86 3.09 3.10
C ILE A 75 -5.14 3.94 3.06
N ALA A 76 -6.28 3.42 3.48
CA ALA A 76 -7.51 4.19 3.59
C ALA A 76 -7.44 5.28 4.68
N THR A 77 -6.64 5.05 5.74
CA THR A 77 -6.30 6.07 6.74
C THR A 77 -5.45 7.18 6.11
N ILE A 78 -4.46 6.83 5.28
CA ILE A 78 -3.69 7.84 4.54
C ILE A 78 -4.59 8.59 3.55
N ASN A 79 -5.55 7.90 2.92
CA ASN A 79 -6.52 8.53 2.02
C ASN A 79 -7.46 9.50 2.75
N ALA A 80 -7.71 9.33 4.04
CA ALA A 80 -8.44 10.32 4.85
C ALA A 80 -7.61 11.60 5.11
N LEU A 81 -6.26 11.48 5.16
CA LEU A 81 -5.35 12.63 5.29
C LEU A 81 -5.09 13.33 3.93
N ALA A 82 -5.10 12.58 2.85
CA ALA A 82 -4.79 13.04 1.50
C ALA A 82 -5.86 12.54 0.50
N PRO A 83 -7.12 13.05 0.58
CA PRO A 83 -8.23 12.56 -0.23
C PRO A 83 -7.93 12.62 -1.73
N GLY A 84 -8.13 11.49 -2.44
CA GLY A 84 -7.90 11.37 -3.87
C GLY A 84 -6.43 11.42 -4.32
N ARG A 85 -5.49 11.51 -3.36
CA ARG A 85 -4.05 11.56 -3.63
C ARG A 85 -3.30 10.30 -3.19
N THR A 86 -3.99 9.23 -2.85
CA THR A 86 -3.35 7.98 -2.47
C THR A 86 -3.48 6.91 -3.54
N PHE A 87 -2.51 6.02 -3.56
CA PHE A 87 -2.53 4.79 -4.34
C PHE A 87 -1.87 3.66 -3.54
N PHE A 88 -2.13 2.42 -3.90
CA PHE A 88 -1.59 1.27 -3.22
C PHE A 88 -0.75 0.40 -4.17
N GLY A 89 0.55 0.45 -4.02
CA GLY A 89 1.48 -0.46 -4.69
C GLY A 89 1.74 -1.69 -3.82
N VAL A 90 1.60 -2.89 -4.39
CA VAL A 90 1.72 -4.15 -3.65
C VAL A 90 2.63 -5.15 -4.35
N GLY A 91 3.36 -5.94 -3.59
CA GLY A 91 4.26 -6.96 -4.12
C GLY A 91 4.52 -8.11 -3.15
N ALA A 92 5.07 -9.20 -3.69
CA ALA A 92 5.39 -10.41 -2.93
C ALA A 92 6.53 -10.24 -1.91
N GLY A 93 7.35 -9.18 -2.03
CA GLY A 93 8.34 -8.80 -1.03
C GLY A 93 9.57 -9.68 -0.94
N ASN A 94 10.34 -9.75 -1.98
CA ASN A 94 11.52 -10.64 -2.00
C ASN A 94 12.58 -10.26 -0.94
N THR A 95 13.09 -9.03 -0.98
CA THR A 95 14.15 -8.57 -0.05
C THR A 95 13.64 -8.45 1.38
N ALA A 96 12.51 -7.76 1.59
CA ALA A 96 11.93 -7.56 2.92
C ALA A 96 11.64 -8.88 3.65
N MET A 97 11.06 -9.86 2.95
CA MET A 97 10.80 -11.18 3.51
C MET A 97 12.09 -11.88 3.94
N ARG A 98 13.13 -11.85 3.10
CA ARG A 98 14.43 -12.48 3.40
C ARG A 98 15.13 -11.85 4.60
N VAL A 99 15.10 -10.53 4.73
CA VAL A 99 15.70 -9.82 5.88
C VAL A 99 15.01 -10.21 7.19
N MET A 100 13.73 -10.51 7.16
CA MET A 100 12.98 -11.02 8.31
C MET A 100 13.13 -12.55 8.53
N GLY A 101 13.97 -13.24 7.75
CA GLY A 101 14.16 -14.69 7.85
C GLY A 101 13.01 -15.51 7.24
N LEU A 102 12.14 -14.89 6.43
CA LEU A 102 11.00 -15.53 5.81
C LEU A 102 11.24 -15.80 4.32
N PRO A 103 10.68 -16.87 3.74
CA PRO A 103 10.74 -17.08 2.30
C PRO A 103 9.86 -16.06 1.56
N PRO A 104 10.19 -15.69 0.31
CA PRO A 104 9.32 -14.88 -0.52
C PRO A 104 7.94 -15.50 -0.69
N GLN A 105 6.92 -14.67 -0.79
CA GLN A 105 5.54 -15.13 -0.96
C GLN A 105 5.38 -15.94 -2.26
N ARG A 106 4.69 -17.08 -2.17
CA ARG A 106 4.34 -17.89 -3.34
C ARG A 106 3.26 -17.18 -4.15
N ILE A 107 3.29 -17.33 -5.47
CA ILE A 107 2.36 -16.65 -6.39
C ILE A 107 0.88 -16.93 -6.07
N ALA A 108 0.52 -18.16 -5.73
CA ALA A 108 -0.87 -18.49 -5.35
C ALA A 108 -1.33 -17.77 -4.07
N LYS A 109 -0.42 -17.58 -3.08
CA LYS A 109 -0.74 -16.80 -1.89
C LYS A 109 -0.84 -15.31 -2.20
N PHE A 110 -0.04 -14.82 -3.15
CA PHE A 110 -0.13 -13.46 -3.62
C PHE A 110 -1.45 -13.19 -4.35
N GLU A 111 -1.89 -14.13 -5.18
CA GLU A 111 -3.20 -14.09 -5.86
C GLU A 111 -4.36 -14.03 -4.85
N SER A 112 -4.43 -14.99 -3.91
CA SER A 112 -5.46 -14.98 -2.85
C SER A 112 -5.44 -13.70 -2.02
N TYR A 113 -4.25 -13.13 -1.79
CA TYR A 113 -4.12 -11.85 -1.10
C TYR A 113 -4.74 -10.70 -1.90
N LEU A 114 -4.54 -10.65 -3.21
CA LEU A 114 -5.11 -9.62 -4.08
C LEU A 114 -6.64 -9.76 -4.20
N GLU A 115 -7.15 -10.98 -4.23
CA GLU A 115 -8.60 -11.27 -4.20
C GLU A 115 -9.24 -10.74 -2.91
N GLU A 116 -8.58 -10.96 -1.76
CA GLU A 116 -9.03 -10.45 -0.47
C GLU A 116 -8.92 -8.93 -0.39
N LEU A 117 -7.81 -8.35 -0.87
CA LEU A 117 -7.48 -6.92 -0.76
C LEU A 117 -8.39 -6.04 -1.62
N SER A 118 -8.66 -6.46 -2.86
CA SER A 118 -9.30 -5.58 -3.85
C SER A 118 -10.68 -5.06 -3.44
N PRO A 119 -11.60 -5.86 -2.88
CA PRO A 119 -12.86 -5.36 -2.33
C PRO A 119 -12.65 -4.41 -1.14
N LEU A 120 -11.69 -4.74 -0.25
CA LEU A 120 -11.42 -3.94 0.94
C LEU A 120 -10.91 -2.53 0.61
N LEU A 121 -10.15 -2.36 -0.49
CA LEU A 121 -9.71 -1.04 -0.97
C LEU A 121 -10.86 -0.17 -1.50
N ARG A 122 -12.03 -0.78 -1.78
CA ARG A 122 -13.26 -0.07 -2.17
C ARG A 122 -14.24 0.07 -1.01
N GLY A 123 -13.84 -0.31 0.22
CA GLY A 123 -14.73 -0.30 1.38
C GLY A 123 -15.80 -1.40 1.36
N GLU A 124 -15.68 -2.37 0.45
CA GLU A 124 -16.61 -3.48 0.28
C GLU A 124 -16.28 -4.65 1.23
N GLU A 125 -17.23 -5.58 1.36
CA GLU A 125 -17.01 -6.84 2.06
C GLU A 125 -16.10 -7.76 1.22
N SER A 126 -15.20 -8.48 1.89
CA SER A 126 -14.31 -9.46 1.31
C SER A 126 -14.35 -10.78 2.09
N LEU A 127 -13.75 -11.83 1.55
CA LEU A 127 -13.65 -13.13 2.18
C LEU A 127 -12.22 -13.43 2.59
N LEU A 128 -11.97 -13.52 3.89
CA LEU A 128 -10.72 -14.03 4.46
C LEU A 128 -10.69 -15.55 4.39
N ASN A 129 -9.69 -16.11 3.71
CA ASN A 129 -9.43 -17.55 3.77
C ASN A 129 -8.61 -17.87 5.04
N PHE A 130 -9.26 -18.44 6.04
CA PHE A 130 -8.64 -18.82 7.31
C PHE A 130 -8.84 -20.31 7.57
N GLU A 131 -7.75 -21.06 7.57
CA GLU A 131 -7.77 -22.54 7.58
C GLU A 131 -8.68 -23.10 6.46
N ASP A 132 -9.67 -23.89 6.78
CA ASP A 132 -10.63 -24.48 5.84
C ASP A 132 -11.95 -23.67 5.74
N ARG A 133 -11.96 -22.41 6.18
CA ARG A 133 -13.15 -21.56 6.22
C ARG A 133 -12.95 -20.25 5.46
N GLN A 134 -14.04 -19.78 4.84
CA GLN A 134 -14.14 -18.43 4.33
C GLN A 134 -14.94 -17.59 5.31
N ILE A 135 -14.33 -16.50 5.80
CA ILE A 135 -14.90 -15.61 6.80
C ILE A 135 -15.14 -14.26 6.16
N PRO A 136 -16.38 -13.75 6.13
CA PRO A 136 -16.64 -12.40 5.63
C PRO A 136 -16.00 -11.36 6.56
N ILE A 137 -15.27 -10.42 5.96
CA ILE A 137 -14.62 -9.31 6.65
C ILE A 137 -14.93 -7.99 5.94
N LYS A 138 -15.09 -6.93 6.71
CA LYS A 138 -15.31 -5.57 6.19
C LYS A 138 -14.91 -4.50 7.20
N HIS A 139 -14.78 -3.27 6.74
CA HIS A 139 -14.67 -2.11 7.62
C HIS A 139 -16.01 -1.87 8.33
N ILE A 140 -16.01 -1.84 9.66
CA ILE A 140 -17.25 -1.75 10.47
C ILE A 140 -17.82 -0.33 10.48
N MET A 141 -16.96 0.69 10.42
CA MET A 141 -17.34 2.10 10.52
C MET A 141 -16.73 2.95 9.40
N PRO A 142 -16.98 2.62 8.12
CA PRO A 142 -16.35 3.34 7.00
C PRO A 142 -16.82 4.78 6.86
N ASP A 143 -18.04 5.08 7.35
CA ASP A 143 -18.74 6.37 7.30
C ASP A 143 -18.43 7.32 8.47
N LYS A 144 -17.57 6.93 9.41
CA LYS A 144 -17.24 7.73 10.60
C LYS A 144 -16.00 8.62 10.45
N GLY A 145 -15.40 8.71 9.28
CA GLY A 145 -14.25 9.55 9.01
C GLY A 145 -12.91 8.99 9.51
N PHE A 146 -12.86 7.75 10.00
CA PHE A 146 -11.59 7.10 10.38
C PHE A 146 -10.76 6.70 9.16
N VAL A 147 -11.42 6.42 8.06
CA VAL A 147 -10.86 5.99 6.78
C VAL A 147 -11.62 6.67 5.64
N ASN A 148 -11.02 6.73 4.44
CA ASN A 148 -11.68 7.27 3.26
C ASN A 148 -11.66 6.25 2.12
N PHE A 149 -12.85 5.85 1.68
CA PHE A 149 -13.10 5.02 0.50
C PHE A 149 -13.97 5.73 -0.57
N GLU A 150 -14.40 6.98 -0.31
CA GLU A 150 -15.16 7.79 -1.28
C GLU A 150 -14.28 8.17 -2.47
N ASP A 151 -13.00 8.50 -2.18
CA ASP A 151 -11.99 8.71 -3.20
C ASP A 151 -11.31 7.38 -3.54
N PRO A 152 -11.28 6.97 -4.81
CA PRO A 152 -10.69 5.71 -5.23
C PRO A 152 -9.20 5.60 -4.86
N ILE A 153 -8.79 4.41 -4.41
CA ILE A 153 -7.40 4.06 -4.13
C ILE A 153 -6.90 3.13 -5.24
N PRO A 154 -6.21 3.64 -6.28
CA PRO A 154 -5.68 2.82 -7.36
C PRO A 154 -4.72 1.73 -6.84
N LEU A 155 -4.87 0.51 -7.35
CA LEU A 155 -4.02 -0.62 -7.03
C LEU A 155 -2.97 -0.83 -8.11
N TYR A 156 -1.69 -0.87 -7.72
CA TYR A 156 -0.57 -1.21 -8.58
C TYR A 156 0.07 -2.51 -8.13
N VAL A 157 0.13 -3.50 -9.01
CA VAL A 157 0.66 -4.83 -8.70
C VAL A 157 2.05 -5.01 -9.29
N SER A 158 3.03 -5.30 -8.43
CA SER A 158 4.41 -5.55 -8.85
C SER A 158 4.54 -6.93 -9.47
N GLY A 159 5.01 -6.99 -10.73
CA GLY A 159 5.24 -8.23 -11.46
C GLY A 159 6.56 -8.22 -12.20
N PHE A 160 7.43 -9.23 -11.95
CA PHE A 160 8.72 -9.39 -12.62
C PHE A 160 8.79 -10.61 -13.55
N GLY A 161 8.01 -11.63 -13.29
CA GLY A 161 7.97 -12.85 -14.10
C GLY A 161 6.65 -13.05 -14.80
N PRO A 162 6.57 -13.95 -15.79
CA PRO A 162 5.35 -14.15 -16.58
C PRO A 162 4.10 -14.40 -15.75
N ARG A 163 4.22 -15.17 -14.65
CA ARG A 163 3.08 -15.48 -13.79
C ARG A 163 2.61 -14.25 -12.98
N SER A 164 3.53 -13.47 -12.42
CA SER A 164 3.17 -12.27 -11.66
C SER A 164 2.71 -11.12 -12.57
N LEU A 165 3.23 -11.04 -13.80
CA LEU A 165 2.73 -10.12 -14.82
C LEU A 165 1.32 -10.51 -15.27
N GLY A 166 1.05 -11.81 -15.47
CA GLY A 166 -0.29 -12.29 -15.80
C GLY A 166 -1.31 -12.03 -14.70
N LEU A 167 -0.89 -12.09 -13.43
CA LEU A 167 -1.72 -11.76 -12.29
C LEU A 167 -2.02 -10.24 -12.23
N ALA A 168 -1.02 -9.39 -12.52
CA ALA A 168 -1.16 -7.94 -12.54
C ALA A 168 -2.10 -7.44 -13.64
#